data_eaf14b73fd1183484909af4023a19fd7
#
_entry.id   eaf14b73fd1183484909af4023a19fd7
#
_cell.length_a   1.000
_cell.length_b   1.000
_cell.length_c   1.000
_cell.angle_alpha   90.00
_cell.angle_beta   90.00
_cell.angle_gamma   90.00
#
_symmetry.space_group_name_H-M   'P 1'
#
loop_
_entity.id
_entity.type
_entity.pdbx_description
1 polymer ?
#
loop_
_entity_poly.entity_id
_entity_poly.type
_entity_poly.pdbx_seq_one_letter_code
_entity_poly.pdbx_strand_id
1 'polypeptide(L)'
;MSQPLRAEFEAIQGRWKELCRNGHLPARSDFPAETMTPWMGHIQIVERVGDGDSVRHRVRLVGTRIVYYEGRDNTGLFLDDVIPIDQRDEILEPYRRCADSRAPVYNAFYSCSEAAISSQLERLILPLSADGKTVDQFLVAIYRAGT
;
A
#
# COMPACT_ATOMS: atom_id res chain seq x y z
N MET A 1 23.63 -5.32 -2.97
CA MET A 1 22.77 -6.38 -2.41
C MET A 1 21.60 -5.76 -1.67
N SER A 2 20.39 -6.02 -2.12
CA SER A 2 19.20 -5.53 -1.42
C SER A 2 19.01 -6.30 -0.11
N GLN A 3 18.56 -5.60 0.93
CA GLN A 3 18.20 -6.26 2.18
C GLN A 3 16.99 -7.17 1.95
N PRO A 4 16.92 -8.33 2.63
CA PRO A 4 15.74 -9.17 2.52
C PRO A 4 14.53 -8.45 3.10
N LEU A 5 13.36 -8.72 2.54
CA LEU A 5 12.11 -8.21 3.07
C LEU A 5 11.84 -8.83 4.44
N ARG A 6 11.10 -8.11 5.28
CA ARG A 6 10.62 -8.69 6.53
C ARG A 6 9.69 -9.87 6.24
N ALA A 7 9.59 -10.78 7.21
CA ALA A 7 8.84 -12.03 7.03
C ALA A 7 7.39 -11.79 6.62
N GLU A 8 6.73 -10.80 7.21
CA GLU A 8 5.33 -10.49 6.89
C GLU A 8 5.19 -10.06 5.43
N PHE A 9 6.12 -9.24 4.93
CA PHE A 9 6.09 -8.80 3.53
C PHE A 9 6.33 -9.97 2.58
N GLU A 10 7.26 -10.87 2.92
CA GLU A 10 7.50 -12.06 2.10
C GLU A 10 6.25 -12.94 2.03
N ALA A 11 5.55 -13.11 3.14
CA ALA A 11 4.35 -13.93 3.19
C ALA A 11 3.21 -13.30 2.36
N ILE A 12 2.99 -11.99 2.51
CA ILE A 12 1.93 -11.28 1.78
C ILE A 12 2.24 -11.28 0.29
N GLN A 13 3.47 -10.97 -0.09
CA GLN A 13 3.90 -10.95 -1.49
C GLN A 13 3.83 -12.33 -2.11
N GLY A 14 4.19 -13.38 -1.37
CA GLY A 14 4.11 -14.75 -1.84
C GLY A 14 2.68 -15.14 -2.17
N ARG A 15 1.73 -14.75 -1.32
CA ARG A 15 0.32 -14.99 -1.59
C ARG A 15 -0.15 -14.24 -2.83
N TRP A 16 0.27 -12.98 -2.99
CA TRP A 16 -0.05 -12.19 -4.17
C TRP A 16 0.47 -12.87 -5.44
N LYS A 17 1.71 -13.37 -5.42
CA LYS A 17 2.29 -14.09 -6.55
C LYS A 17 1.49 -15.33 -6.92
N GLU A 18 1.05 -16.10 -5.92
CA GLU A 18 0.25 -17.30 -6.16
C GLU A 18 -1.08 -16.98 -6.82
N LEU A 19 -1.62 -15.80 -6.56
CA LEU A 19 -2.91 -15.37 -7.11
C LEU A 19 -2.78 -14.73 -8.49
N CYS A 20 -1.58 -14.37 -8.93
CA CYS A 20 -1.32 -13.93 -10.30
C CYS A 20 -1.45 -15.13 -11.24
N ARG A 21 -2.27 -15.00 -12.30
CA ARG A 21 -2.49 -16.11 -13.22
C ARG A 21 -2.34 -15.63 -14.66
N ASN A 22 -1.44 -16.28 -15.40
CA ASN A 22 -1.24 -16.02 -16.84
C ASN A 22 -1.03 -14.54 -17.15
N GLY A 23 -0.23 -13.85 -16.32
CA GLY A 23 0.04 -12.43 -16.47
C GLY A 23 -1.08 -11.52 -15.99
N HIS A 24 -2.16 -12.07 -15.41
CA HIS A 24 -3.24 -11.29 -14.84
C HIS A 24 -2.98 -10.98 -13.37
N LEU A 25 -3.22 -9.73 -12.99
CA LEU A 25 -3.11 -9.29 -11.61
C LEU A 25 -4.31 -9.77 -10.80
N PRO A 26 -4.13 -10.03 -9.49
CA PRO A 26 -5.27 -10.38 -8.64
C PRO A 26 -6.18 -9.17 -8.42
N ALA A 27 -7.44 -9.44 -8.11
CA ALA A 27 -8.41 -8.44 -7.68
C ALA A 27 -8.44 -8.39 -6.16
N ARG A 28 -9.03 -7.31 -5.62
CA ARG A 28 -9.21 -7.19 -4.18
C ARG A 28 -9.98 -8.37 -3.59
N SER A 29 -10.98 -8.87 -4.32
CA SER A 29 -11.79 -10.00 -3.87
C SER A 29 -11.00 -11.30 -3.71
N ASP A 30 -9.81 -11.38 -4.28
CA ASP A 30 -8.92 -12.54 -4.11
C ASP A 30 -8.22 -12.54 -2.75
N PHE A 31 -8.38 -11.46 -1.96
CA PHE A 31 -7.81 -11.31 -0.63
C PHE A 31 -8.94 -11.11 0.40
N PRO A 32 -9.80 -12.12 0.61
CA PRO A 32 -10.87 -11.97 1.61
C PRO A 32 -10.27 -11.79 3.01
N ALA A 33 -10.98 -11.02 3.84
CA ALA A 33 -10.49 -10.62 5.16
C ALA A 33 -10.04 -11.79 6.03
N GLU A 34 -10.79 -12.89 5.97
CA GLU A 34 -10.49 -14.07 6.77
C GLU A 34 -9.15 -14.73 6.42
N THR A 35 -8.64 -14.51 5.20
CA THR A 35 -7.33 -15.03 4.79
C THR A 35 -6.20 -14.07 5.12
N MET A 36 -6.54 -12.84 5.53
CA MET A 36 -5.57 -11.79 5.83
C MET A 36 -5.43 -11.54 7.34
N THR A 37 -6.07 -12.36 8.16
CA THR A 37 -6.19 -12.16 9.61
C THR A 37 -4.85 -11.82 10.29
N PRO A 38 -3.73 -12.52 10.01
CA PRO A 38 -2.47 -12.20 10.70
C PRO A 38 -1.95 -10.78 10.43
N TRP A 39 -2.40 -10.14 9.33
CA TRP A 39 -1.84 -8.87 8.89
C TRP A 39 -2.85 -7.73 8.89
N MET A 40 -4.12 -7.99 9.21
CA MET A 40 -5.22 -7.02 8.97
C MET A 40 -4.98 -5.64 9.59
N GLY A 41 -4.40 -5.58 10.79
CA GLY A 41 -4.10 -4.29 11.41
C GLY A 41 -3.07 -3.48 10.64
N HIS A 42 -2.29 -4.11 9.78
CA HIS A 42 -1.21 -3.50 9.02
C HIS A 42 -1.54 -3.35 7.53
N ILE A 43 -2.79 -3.60 7.13
CA ILE A 43 -3.19 -3.56 5.73
C ILE A 43 -3.97 -2.29 5.44
N GLN A 44 -3.69 -1.69 4.30
CA GLN A 44 -4.40 -0.54 3.76
C GLN A 44 -4.78 -0.86 2.33
N ILE A 45 -5.99 -0.48 1.92
CA ILE A 45 -6.41 -0.54 0.52
C ILE A 45 -6.48 0.88 0.00
N VAL A 46 -5.75 1.14 -1.06
CA VAL A 46 -5.72 2.45 -1.71
C VAL A 46 -6.25 2.26 -3.13
N GLU A 47 -7.22 3.09 -3.54
CA GLU A 47 -7.72 3.01 -4.90
C GLU A 47 -7.15 4.13 -5.75
N ARG A 48 -6.94 3.80 -7.01
CA ARG A 48 -6.42 4.73 -8.01
C ARG A 48 -7.61 5.32 -8.75
N VAL A 49 -7.79 6.65 -8.65
CA VAL A 49 -8.95 7.36 -9.19
C VAL A 49 -8.48 8.30 -10.27
N GLY A 50 -9.17 8.30 -11.41
CA GLY A 50 -8.83 9.13 -12.56
C GLY A 50 -7.83 8.45 -13.48
N ASP A 51 -7.33 9.20 -14.46
CA ASP A 51 -6.35 8.69 -15.41
C ASP A 51 -5.42 9.82 -15.85
N GLY A 52 -4.30 9.43 -16.49
CA GLY A 52 -3.30 10.37 -16.95
C GLY A 52 -2.77 11.23 -15.82
N ASP A 53 -2.72 12.54 -16.04
CA ASP A 53 -2.19 13.50 -15.07
C ASP A 53 -3.16 13.81 -13.93
N SER A 54 -4.41 13.35 -14.04
CA SER A 54 -5.43 13.57 -13.02
C SER A 54 -5.56 12.44 -12.02
N VAL A 55 -4.65 11.47 -12.05
CA VAL A 55 -4.69 10.33 -11.13
C VAL A 55 -4.49 10.79 -9.68
N ARG A 56 -5.40 10.35 -8.82
CA ARG A 56 -5.33 10.56 -7.38
C ARG A 56 -5.49 9.22 -6.67
N HIS A 57 -5.10 9.19 -5.41
CA HIS A 57 -5.09 7.95 -4.61
C HIS A 57 -5.95 8.16 -3.37
N ARG A 58 -7.03 7.37 -3.25
CA ARG A 58 -7.97 7.46 -2.15
C ARG A 58 -7.86 6.25 -1.24
N VAL A 59 -7.82 6.49 0.07
CA VAL A 59 -7.77 5.42 1.07
C VAL A 59 -9.16 4.82 1.21
N ARG A 60 -9.31 3.54 0.89
CA ARG A 60 -10.58 2.83 1.00
C ARG A 60 -10.74 2.10 2.32
N LEU A 61 -9.63 1.59 2.85
CA LEU A 61 -9.62 0.83 4.09
C LEU A 61 -8.25 1.00 4.72
N VAL A 62 -8.21 1.13 6.04
CA VAL A 62 -6.95 1.23 6.77
C VAL A 62 -7.03 0.44 8.05
N GLY A 63 -5.99 -0.38 8.31
CA GLY A 63 -5.89 -1.18 9.52
C GLY A 63 -5.57 -0.35 10.75
N THR A 64 -5.95 -0.88 11.91
CA THR A 64 -5.83 -0.14 13.18
C THR A 64 -4.37 0.18 13.55
N ARG A 65 -3.42 -0.66 13.19
CA ARG A 65 -2.00 -0.38 13.46
C ARG A 65 -1.49 0.76 12.60
N ILE A 66 -1.98 0.88 11.37
CA ILE A 66 -1.61 1.99 10.51
C ILE A 66 -2.16 3.30 11.07
N VAL A 67 -3.41 3.29 11.55
CA VAL A 67 -3.99 4.46 12.20
C VAL A 67 -3.13 4.88 13.39
N TYR A 68 -2.66 3.92 14.16
CA TYR A 68 -1.78 4.18 15.30
C TYR A 68 -0.45 4.82 14.84
N TYR A 69 0.17 4.27 13.79
CA TYR A 69 1.44 4.79 13.28
C TYR A 69 1.29 6.20 12.68
N GLU A 70 0.17 6.43 11.97
CA GLU A 70 -0.05 7.70 11.27
C GLU A 70 -0.65 8.78 12.17
N GLY A 71 -1.24 8.39 13.30
CA GLY A 71 -1.88 9.31 14.22
C GLY A 71 -3.27 9.77 13.80
N ARG A 72 -3.83 9.23 12.72
CA ARG A 72 -5.19 9.55 12.28
C ARG A 72 -5.70 8.48 11.32
N ASP A 73 -7.03 8.40 11.20
CA ASP A 73 -7.70 7.51 10.26
C ASP A 73 -8.00 8.29 8.97
N ASN A 74 -7.32 7.92 7.90
CA ASN A 74 -7.43 8.58 6.60
C ASN A 74 -8.46 7.94 5.69
N THR A 75 -9.29 7.01 6.18
CA THR A 75 -10.29 6.34 5.35
C THR A 75 -11.19 7.36 4.65
N GLY A 76 -11.33 7.19 3.34
CA GLY A 76 -12.17 8.05 2.50
C GLY A 76 -11.47 9.29 1.99
N LEU A 77 -10.26 9.58 2.46
CA LEU A 77 -9.52 10.77 2.05
C LEU A 77 -8.55 10.45 0.92
N PHE A 78 -8.24 11.45 0.11
CA PHE A 78 -7.18 11.34 -0.89
C PHE A 78 -5.83 11.60 -0.24
N LEU A 79 -4.83 10.78 -0.59
CA LEU A 79 -3.49 10.89 0.01
C LEU A 79 -2.87 12.25 -0.24
N ASP A 80 -3.06 12.83 -1.43
CA ASP A 80 -2.49 14.14 -1.74
C ASP A 80 -3.11 15.28 -0.91
N ASP A 81 -4.28 15.06 -0.31
CA ASP A 81 -4.90 16.05 0.58
C ASP A 81 -4.33 15.98 2.00
N VAL A 82 -3.76 14.85 2.42
CA VAL A 82 -3.30 14.65 3.80
C VAL A 82 -1.79 14.58 3.93
N ILE A 83 -1.06 14.45 2.83
CA ILE A 83 0.40 14.42 2.85
C ILE A 83 0.94 15.84 2.66
N PRO A 84 1.86 16.32 3.54
CA PRO A 84 2.49 17.62 3.33
C PRO A 84 3.12 17.72 1.95
N ILE A 85 3.04 18.91 1.33
CA ILE A 85 3.43 19.10 -0.06
C ILE A 85 4.89 18.73 -0.33
N ASP A 86 5.76 18.94 0.62
CA ASP A 86 7.19 18.64 0.50
C ASP A 86 7.49 17.14 0.61
N GLN A 87 6.50 16.32 1.01
CA GLN A 87 6.66 14.87 1.14
C GLN A 87 5.84 14.10 0.10
N ARG A 88 5.07 14.78 -0.73
CA ARG A 88 4.17 14.12 -1.69
C ARG A 88 4.90 13.21 -2.66
N ASP A 89 5.98 13.69 -3.26
CA ASP A 89 6.71 12.91 -4.25
C ASP A 89 7.27 11.63 -3.64
N GLU A 90 7.84 11.72 -2.44
CA GLU A 90 8.40 10.55 -1.76
C GLU A 90 7.34 9.50 -1.45
N ILE A 91 6.14 9.94 -1.05
CA ILE A 91 5.08 9.04 -0.65
C ILE A 91 4.27 8.51 -1.84
N LEU A 92 4.04 9.35 -2.86
CA LEU A 92 3.15 9.00 -3.98
C LEU A 92 3.87 8.37 -5.17
N GLU A 93 5.15 8.67 -5.40
CA GLU A 93 5.90 8.10 -6.51
C GLU A 93 5.92 6.56 -6.49
N PRO A 94 6.08 5.90 -5.34
CA PRO A 94 6.03 4.44 -5.31
C PRO A 94 4.71 3.85 -5.81
N TYR A 95 3.58 4.53 -5.60
CA TYR A 95 2.30 4.08 -6.16
C TYR A 95 2.29 4.15 -7.68
N ARG A 96 2.80 5.24 -8.25
CA ARG A 96 2.90 5.39 -9.70
C ARG A 96 3.80 4.31 -10.29
N ARG A 97 4.96 4.09 -9.66
CA ARG A 97 5.90 3.06 -10.12
C ARG A 97 5.28 1.67 -10.07
N CYS A 98 4.51 1.38 -9.01
CA CYS A 98 3.81 0.10 -8.87
C CYS A 98 2.76 -0.09 -9.97
N ALA A 99 1.99 0.95 -10.29
CA ALA A 99 0.98 0.89 -11.35
C ALA A 99 1.63 0.69 -12.72
N ASP A 100 2.71 1.41 -12.99
CA ASP A 100 3.38 1.33 -14.30
C ASP A 100 4.09 -0.01 -14.51
N SER A 101 4.75 -0.52 -13.48
CA SER A 101 5.49 -1.78 -13.58
C SER A 101 4.60 -3.00 -13.40
N ARG A 102 3.42 -2.84 -12.80
CA ARG A 102 2.51 -3.94 -12.45
C ARG A 102 3.20 -4.98 -11.57
N ALA A 103 4.10 -4.52 -10.71
CA ALA A 103 4.93 -5.36 -9.86
C ALA A 103 4.98 -4.78 -8.44
N PRO A 104 5.30 -5.63 -7.44
CA PRO A 104 5.43 -5.15 -6.08
C PRO A 104 6.50 -4.06 -5.94
N VAL A 105 6.24 -3.10 -5.07
CA VAL A 105 7.18 -2.03 -4.74
C VAL A 105 7.35 -1.98 -3.22
N TYR A 106 8.59 -1.92 -2.78
CA TYR A 106 8.93 -1.76 -1.38
C TYR A 106 9.62 -0.41 -1.18
N ASN A 107 9.29 0.28 -0.10
CA ASN A 107 10.04 1.47 0.32
C ASN A 107 9.95 1.66 1.82
N ALA A 108 10.88 2.47 2.35
CA ALA A 108 10.85 2.90 3.74
C ALA A 108 10.63 4.42 3.76
N PHE A 109 9.91 4.91 4.75
CA PHE A 109 9.61 6.34 4.87
C PHE A 109 9.33 6.68 6.32
N TYR A 110 9.32 7.98 6.64
CA TYR A 110 8.94 8.44 7.96
C TYR A 110 7.48 8.88 7.95
N SER A 111 6.79 8.68 9.08
CA SER A 111 5.40 9.11 9.21
C SER A 111 5.26 10.60 8.89
N CYS A 112 4.22 10.94 8.10
CA CYS A 112 3.96 12.31 7.68
C CYS A 112 3.13 13.10 8.69
N SER A 113 2.54 12.44 9.67
CA SER A 113 1.62 13.08 10.62
C SER A 113 2.37 13.69 11.79
N GLU A 114 2.06 14.94 12.10
CA GLU A 114 2.59 15.60 13.29
C GLU A 114 2.09 14.95 14.59
N ALA A 115 0.93 14.30 14.53
CA ALA A 115 0.35 13.61 15.68
C ALA A 115 1.06 12.28 15.96
N ALA A 116 1.78 11.73 14.98
CA ALA A 116 2.45 10.46 15.12
C ALA A 116 3.84 10.64 15.74
N ILE A 117 4.29 9.62 16.47
CA ILE A 117 5.69 9.55 16.90
C ILE A 117 6.53 9.39 15.64
N SER A 118 7.55 10.23 15.47
CA SER A 118 8.47 10.15 14.34
C SER A 118 9.16 8.80 14.37
N SER A 119 8.79 7.92 13.47
CA SER A 119 9.38 6.59 13.34
C SER A 119 9.45 6.20 11.88
N GLN A 120 10.46 5.39 11.57
CA GLN A 120 10.58 4.87 10.23
C GLN A 120 9.58 3.73 10.01
N LEU A 121 8.86 3.82 8.91
CA LEU A 121 7.89 2.82 8.48
C LEU A 121 8.40 2.12 7.24
N GLU A 122 8.05 0.84 7.10
CA GLU A 122 8.30 0.06 5.90
C GLU A 122 6.98 -0.21 5.21
N ARG A 123 6.98 -0.10 3.89
CA ARG A 123 5.75 -0.23 3.10
C ARG A 123 5.98 -1.17 1.93
N LEU A 124 5.09 -2.14 1.78
CA LEU A 124 5.01 -2.99 0.59
C LEU A 124 3.73 -2.62 -0.15
N ILE A 125 3.83 -2.30 -1.43
CA ILE A 125 2.70 -1.96 -2.29
C ILE A 125 2.55 -3.05 -3.34
N LEU A 126 1.35 -3.65 -3.40
CA LEU A 126 1.05 -4.71 -4.35
C LEU A 126 -0.06 -4.24 -5.30
N PRO A 127 0.11 -4.34 -6.61
CA PRO A 127 -0.91 -3.88 -7.55
C PRO A 127 -2.07 -4.87 -7.63
N LEU A 128 -3.28 -4.32 -7.67
CA LEU A 128 -4.51 -5.10 -7.83
C LEU A 128 -5.26 -4.56 -9.04
N SER A 129 -6.09 -5.42 -9.64
CA SER A 129 -6.86 -5.04 -10.83
C SER A 129 -8.17 -5.82 -10.88
N ALA A 130 -9.27 -5.10 -11.13
CA ALA A 130 -10.58 -5.73 -11.31
C ALA A 130 -10.66 -6.46 -12.65
N ASP A 131 -9.98 -5.95 -13.70
CA ASP A 131 -9.99 -6.58 -15.02
C ASP A 131 -8.75 -7.45 -15.30
N GLY A 132 -7.82 -7.52 -14.34
CA GLY A 132 -6.60 -8.30 -14.46
C GLY A 132 -5.47 -7.60 -15.21
N LYS A 133 -5.72 -6.46 -15.82
CA LYS A 133 -4.77 -5.77 -16.69
C LYS A 133 -4.38 -4.38 -16.21
N THR A 134 -5.36 -3.56 -15.89
CA THR A 134 -5.14 -2.16 -15.48
C THR A 134 -5.20 -2.08 -13.96
N VAL A 135 -4.15 -1.51 -13.35
CA VAL A 135 -4.10 -1.35 -11.90
C VAL A 135 -5.11 -0.29 -11.47
N ASP A 136 -6.06 -0.68 -10.63
CA ASP A 136 -7.09 0.22 -10.11
C ASP A 136 -7.08 0.31 -8.59
N GLN A 137 -6.39 -0.58 -7.92
CA GLN A 137 -6.24 -0.56 -6.46
C GLN A 137 -4.86 -1.09 -6.08
N PHE A 138 -4.51 -0.85 -4.82
CA PHE A 138 -3.26 -1.36 -4.24
C PHE A 138 -3.57 -1.99 -2.90
N LEU A 139 -2.99 -3.15 -2.66
CA LEU A 139 -2.91 -3.76 -1.33
C LEU A 139 -1.60 -3.26 -0.71
N VAL A 140 -1.70 -2.53 0.39
CA VAL A 140 -0.55 -1.90 1.01
C VAL A 140 -0.37 -2.48 2.40
N ALA A 141 0.85 -2.92 2.71
CA ALA A 141 1.20 -3.37 4.05
C ALA A 141 2.21 -2.37 4.64
N ILE A 142 1.94 -1.92 5.87
CA ILE A 142 2.80 -0.95 6.56
C ILE A 142 3.14 -1.48 7.95
N TYR A 143 4.43 -1.54 8.25
CA TYR A 143 4.97 -1.99 9.52
C TYR A 143 6.01 -0.98 10.00
N ARG A 144 6.16 -0.87 11.31
CA ARG A 144 7.24 -0.05 11.87
C ARG A 144 8.56 -0.79 11.67
N ALA A 145 9.57 -0.08 11.17
CA ALA A 145 10.90 -0.65 10.97
C ALA A 145 11.49 -1.09 12.32
N GLY A 146 12.14 -2.24 12.31
CA GLY A 146 12.80 -2.78 13.51
C GLY A 146 11.89 -3.50 14.48
N THR A 147 10.64 -3.76 14.11
CA THR A 147 9.72 -4.51 15.00
C THR A 147 9.39 -5.90 14.51
#